data_fb888901dea52083ec62a3736be75b39
#
_entry.id   fb888901dea52083ec62a3736be75b39
#
_cell.length_a   1.000
_cell.length_b   1.000
_cell.length_c   1.000
_cell.angle_alpha   90.00
_cell.angle_beta   90.00
_cell.angle_gamma   90.00
#
_symmetry.space_group_name_H-M   'P 1'
#
loop_
_entity.id
_entity.type
_entity.pdbx_description
1 polymer ?
#
loop_
_entity_poly.entity_id
_entity_poly.type
_entity_poly.pdbx_seq_one_letter_code
_entity_poly.pdbx_strand_id
1 'polypeptide(L)'
;MRLSPSLIRWLGALCIGLSASSQAATPWVQAGDLTARHHIEALQSQGCLKGVTLSWPISWAALMKGYRLALAQQAPDQASACKNQHSAYLQKALEATRQAATGAQLTLGGATQEPLYTSFSSQVEDEATGQIALYSMGEHWAANLAVGYVDGERDDTHLRFDDTYLAGIVGNWQLGVGAIDRWWGPGWQSSLALSNNARPVPGLWISRHMPLAPESPWLSWIGPWDLQVIAGQLEKDRAVPKARLLGARFVFNPLDSLQIGLTRLAQWGGEGRPQDLDAFWNAVIGRDNGQTSGLKEGQDPSNQIAGLDFRLSLTPGDVPVGLYGQFMGEDEAGGMPSKFSSLAGLDMVTGLGQGSQRVFLEATETVAGSW
;
A
#
# COMPACT_ATOMS: atom_id res chain seq x y z
N MET A 1 31.39 20.23 -10.05
CA MET A 1 32.44 19.82 -9.11
C MET A 1 32.11 18.41 -8.70
N ARG A 2 32.73 17.37 -9.31
CA ARG A 2 32.43 15.95 -8.99
C ARG A 2 33.11 15.61 -7.68
N LEU A 3 32.36 15.26 -6.67
CA LEU A 3 32.89 14.71 -5.42
C LEU A 3 33.56 13.35 -5.72
N SER A 4 34.71 13.10 -5.11
CA SER A 4 35.45 11.87 -5.39
C SER A 4 34.69 10.65 -4.85
N PRO A 5 34.75 9.49 -5.53
CA PRO A 5 34.03 8.26 -5.10
C PRO A 5 34.40 7.80 -3.70
N SER A 6 35.56 8.18 -3.18
CA SER A 6 36.02 7.86 -1.83
C SER A 6 35.25 8.64 -0.74
N LEU A 7 34.81 9.88 -1.00
CA LEU A 7 34.05 10.66 -0.02
C LEU A 7 32.63 10.14 0.13
N ILE A 8 32.03 9.65 -0.96
CA ILE A 8 30.68 9.04 -0.96
C ILE A 8 30.68 7.73 -0.18
N ARG A 9 31.75 6.92 -0.25
CA ARG A 9 31.86 5.67 0.53
C ARG A 9 31.95 5.90 2.03
N TRP A 10 32.51 7.01 2.50
CA TRP A 10 32.57 7.34 3.92
C TRP A 10 31.25 7.94 4.44
N LEU A 11 30.52 8.68 3.63
CA LEU A 11 29.17 9.16 3.97
C LEU A 11 28.14 8.04 4.04
N GLY A 12 28.23 7.03 3.17
CA GLY A 12 27.37 5.85 3.20
C GLY A 12 27.57 4.99 4.46
N ALA A 13 28.81 4.90 4.99
CA ALA A 13 29.08 4.18 6.23
C ALA A 13 28.62 4.91 7.49
N LEU A 14 28.43 6.25 7.44
CA LEU A 14 27.99 7.07 8.56
C LEU A 14 26.47 7.17 8.67
N CYS A 15 25.73 6.94 7.57
CA CYS A 15 24.27 7.05 7.54
C CYS A 15 23.52 5.86 8.13
N ILE A 16 24.17 4.73 8.41
CA ILE A 16 23.56 3.56 9.07
C ILE A 16 23.20 3.85 10.54
N GLY A 17 23.65 4.96 11.12
CA GLY A 17 23.46 5.31 12.53
C GLY A 17 22.46 6.42 12.86
N LEU A 18 21.88 7.09 11.88
CA LEU A 18 21.04 8.30 12.09
C LEU A 18 19.66 8.22 11.41
N SER A 19 19.01 7.09 11.41
CA SER A 19 17.59 7.00 11.09
C SER A 19 16.74 7.26 12.34
N ALA A 20 16.78 8.47 12.88
CA ALA A 20 15.65 9.03 13.58
C ALA A 20 14.66 9.51 12.50
N SER A 21 13.91 8.58 11.88
CA SER A 21 12.82 8.92 10.98
C SER A 21 11.68 9.50 11.83
N SER A 22 11.69 10.80 12.05
CA SER A 22 10.46 11.51 12.37
C SER A 22 9.64 11.50 11.07
N GLN A 23 8.76 10.51 10.90
CA GLN A 23 7.83 10.51 9.77
C GLN A 23 6.97 11.78 9.86
N ALA A 24 6.70 12.40 8.69
CA ALA A 24 5.73 13.49 8.61
C ALA A 24 4.39 13.03 9.20
N ALA A 25 3.72 13.90 9.95
CA ALA A 25 2.41 13.59 10.46
C ALA A 25 1.42 13.44 9.29
N THR A 26 0.80 12.27 9.18
CA THR A 26 -0.17 11.94 8.16
C THR A 26 -1.47 11.46 8.79
N PRO A 27 -2.64 11.66 8.16
CA PRO A 27 -3.92 11.17 8.69
C PRO A 27 -4.07 9.65 8.61
N TRP A 28 -3.08 8.98 8.05
CA TRP A 28 -2.99 7.53 7.90
C TRP A 28 -1.61 7.01 8.26
N VAL A 29 -1.51 5.71 8.49
CA VAL A 29 -0.24 5.00 8.49
C VAL A 29 0.17 4.77 7.05
N GLN A 30 1.35 5.24 6.67
CA GLN A 30 1.83 5.15 5.29
C GLN A 30 2.16 3.69 4.89
N ALA A 31 1.99 3.39 3.61
CA ALA A 31 2.64 2.22 3.02
C ALA A 31 4.15 2.39 3.17
N GLY A 32 4.83 1.34 3.64
CA GLY A 32 6.27 1.39 3.93
C GLY A 32 6.63 1.52 5.40
N ASP A 33 5.70 1.89 6.30
CA ASP A 33 5.94 1.85 7.74
C ASP A 33 5.92 0.41 8.26
N LEU A 34 7.07 -0.23 8.17
CA LEU A 34 7.28 -1.62 8.55
C LEU A 34 7.00 -1.86 10.04
N THR A 35 7.36 -0.88 10.89
CA THR A 35 7.15 -0.97 12.33
C THR A 35 5.67 -0.89 12.68
N ALA A 36 4.95 0.07 12.12
CA ALA A 36 3.52 0.16 12.33
C ALA A 36 2.80 -1.09 11.81
N ARG A 37 3.17 -1.59 10.63
CA ARG A 37 2.60 -2.81 10.07
C ARG A 37 2.82 -4.02 11.00
N HIS A 38 4.02 -4.19 11.53
CA HIS A 38 4.32 -5.25 12.49
C HIS A 38 3.34 -5.23 13.69
N HIS A 39 3.13 -4.06 14.29
CA HIS A 39 2.24 -3.93 15.45
C HIS A 39 0.75 -4.08 15.09
N ILE A 40 0.32 -3.51 13.96
CA ILE A 40 -1.05 -3.60 13.47
C ILE A 40 -1.45 -5.05 13.21
N GLU A 41 -0.64 -5.79 12.45
CA GLU A 41 -0.94 -7.18 12.11
C GLU A 41 -0.79 -8.13 13.31
N ALA A 42 0.09 -7.82 14.28
CA ALA A 42 0.14 -8.57 15.53
C ALA A 42 -1.16 -8.43 16.34
N LEU A 43 -1.67 -7.19 16.49
CA LEU A 43 -2.96 -6.95 17.17
C LEU A 43 -4.12 -7.63 16.45
N GLN A 44 -4.10 -7.62 15.12
CA GLN A 44 -5.15 -8.28 14.36
C GLN A 44 -5.13 -9.80 14.54
N SER A 45 -3.95 -10.42 14.48
CA SER A 45 -3.82 -11.85 14.71
C SER A 45 -4.23 -12.26 16.14
N GLN A 46 -4.02 -11.37 17.11
CA GLN A 46 -4.49 -11.57 18.50
C GLN A 46 -5.99 -11.29 18.70
N GLY A 47 -6.72 -10.92 17.65
CA GLY A 47 -8.13 -10.49 17.76
C GLY A 47 -8.31 -9.13 18.44
N CYS A 48 -7.24 -8.40 18.70
CA CYS A 48 -7.23 -7.10 19.40
C CYS A 48 -7.48 -5.91 18.48
N LEU A 49 -7.65 -6.14 17.20
CA LEU A 49 -7.94 -5.11 16.19
C LEU A 49 -9.01 -5.63 15.22
N LYS A 50 -10.10 -4.91 15.10
CA LYS A 50 -11.15 -5.15 14.09
C LYS A 50 -10.94 -4.20 12.93
N GLY A 51 -11.08 -4.69 11.72
CA GLY A 51 -10.96 -3.87 10.51
C GLY A 51 -10.05 -4.49 9.47
N VAL A 52 -9.81 -3.73 8.41
CA VAL A 52 -9.07 -4.15 7.23
C VAL A 52 -7.62 -3.68 7.31
N THR A 53 -6.67 -4.56 7.02
CA THR A 53 -5.23 -4.26 7.02
C THR A 53 -4.50 -4.66 5.72
N LEU A 54 -5.22 -5.17 4.72
CA LEU A 54 -4.65 -5.61 3.43
C LEU A 54 -4.51 -4.50 2.39
N SER A 55 -4.95 -3.27 2.71
CA SER A 55 -4.88 -2.10 1.82
C SER A 55 -4.20 -0.95 2.53
N TRP A 56 -3.07 -0.52 2.04
CA TRP A 56 -2.32 0.62 2.59
C TRP A 56 -2.37 1.80 1.64
N PRO A 57 -2.42 3.05 2.16
CA PRO A 57 -2.32 3.45 3.56
C PRO A 57 -3.59 3.18 4.38
N ILE A 58 -3.47 3.10 5.72
CA ILE A 58 -4.58 2.82 6.65
C ILE A 58 -4.83 4.02 7.54
N SER A 59 -6.08 4.52 7.58
CA SER A 59 -6.47 5.64 8.44
C SER A 59 -6.21 5.37 9.92
N TRP A 60 -5.60 6.32 10.64
CA TRP A 60 -5.46 6.28 12.10
C TRP A 60 -6.81 6.16 12.81
N ALA A 61 -7.83 6.84 12.28
CA ALA A 61 -9.20 6.76 12.82
C ALA A 61 -9.76 5.34 12.71
N ALA A 62 -9.53 4.66 11.59
CA ALA A 62 -9.90 3.27 11.37
C ALA A 62 -9.25 2.33 12.39
N LEU A 63 -7.94 2.43 12.58
CA LEU A 63 -7.19 1.61 13.52
C LEU A 63 -7.68 1.79 14.96
N MET A 64 -7.84 3.04 15.40
CA MET A 64 -8.29 3.32 16.75
C MET A 64 -9.75 2.93 17.00
N LYS A 65 -10.61 3.06 16.00
CA LYS A 65 -11.99 2.58 16.07
C LYS A 65 -12.03 1.05 16.15
N GLY A 66 -11.25 0.38 15.31
CA GLY A 66 -11.12 -1.09 15.30
C GLY A 66 -10.59 -1.64 16.63
N TYR A 67 -9.58 -1.01 17.21
CA TYR A 67 -9.05 -1.37 18.51
C TYR A 67 -10.09 -1.23 19.63
N ARG A 68 -10.81 -0.10 19.69
CA ARG A 68 -11.88 0.12 20.69
C ARG A 68 -13.02 -0.87 20.52
N LEU A 69 -13.41 -1.20 19.29
CA LEU A 69 -14.45 -2.21 19.03
C LEU A 69 -14.02 -3.60 19.50
N ALA A 70 -12.77 -3.97 19.27
CA ALA A 70 -12.22 -5.24 19.76
C ALA A 70 -12.31 -5.32 21.30
N LEU A 71 -11.85 -4.27 22.00
CA LEU A 71 -11.92 -4.23 23.46
C LEU A 71 -13.36 -4.29 24.01
N ALA A 72 -14.31 -3.66 23.32
CA ALA A 72 -15.71 -3.63 23.75
C ALA A 72 -16.45 -4.97 23.53
N GLN A 73 -15.97 -5.82 22.63
CA GLN A 73 -16.60 -7.09 22.29
C GLN A 73 -15.98 -8.30 22.99
N GLN A 74 -14.84 -8.14 23.63
CA GLN A 74 -14.13 -9.22 24.31
C GLN A 74 -14.46 -9.30 25.80
N ALA A 75 -14.23 -10.48 26.38
CA ALA A 75 -14.29 -10.66 27.81
C ALA A 75 -13.20 -9.84 28.52
N PRO A 76 -13.37 -9.44 29.80
CA PRO A 76 -12.44 -8.54 30.48
C PRO A 76 -10.98 -9.00 30.54
N ASP A 77 -10.75 -10.30 30.64
CA ASP A 77 -9.42 -10.92 30.61
C ASP A 77 -8.76 -10.79 29.23
N GLN A 78 -9.48 -11.09 28.17
CA GLN A 78 -9.02 -10.94 26.79
C GLN A 78 -8.80 -9.48 26.43
N ALA A 79 -9.71 -8.58 26.81
CA ALA A 79 -9.56 -7.15 26.64
C ALA A 79 -8.32 -6.62 27.38
N SER A 80 -7.99 -7.19 28.55
CA SER A 80 -6.77 -6.87 29.29
C SER A 80 -5.51 -7.34 28.55
N ALA A 81 -5.54 -8.51 27.93
CA ALA A 81 -4.41 -9.03 27.13
C ALA A 81 -4.13 -8.18 25.89
N CYS A 82 -5.13 -7.48 25.36
CA CYS A 82 -4.96 -6.53 24.25
C CYS A 82 -4.26 -5.21 24.64
N LYS A 83 -4.07 -4.95 25.92
CA LYS A 83 -3.28 -3.80 26.44
C LYS A 83 -1.81 -4.20 26.55
N ASN A 84 -1.17 -4.41 25.43
CA ASN A 84 0.20 -4.91 25.32
C ASN A 84 1.10 -3.92 24.58
N GLN A 85 2.35 -4.30 24.31
CA GLN A 85 3.34 -3.47 23.63
C GLN A 85 2.89 -2.99 22.24
N HIS A 86 2.09 -3.80 21.52
CA HIS A 86 1.63 -3.45 20.17
C HIS A 86 0.58 -2.33 20.23
N SER A 87 -0.37 -2.42 21.15
CA SER A 87 -1.36 -1.37 21.35
C SER A 87 -0.74 -0.08 21.92
N ALA A 88 0.25 -0.21 22.81
CA ALA A 88 1.00 0.93 23.35
C ALA A 88 1.75 1.68 22.24
N TYR A 89 2.37 0.95 21.30
CA TYR A 89 3.01 1.57 20.13
C TYR A 89 2.01 2.38 19.31
N LEU A 90 0.86 1.81 18.93
CA LEU A 90 -0.14 2.51 18.11
C LEU A 90 -0.68 3.76 18.80
N GLN A 91 -0.94 3.70 20.11
CA GLN A 91 -1.41 4.85 20.87
C GLN A 91 -0.35 5.96 20.91
N LYS A 92 0.91 5.60 21.16
CA LYS A 92 2.03 6.56 21.15
C LYS A 92 2.26 7.18 19.77
N ALA A 93 2.20 6.37 18.70
CA ALA A 93 2.36 6.85 17.34
C ALA A 93 1.24 7.82 16.93
N LEU A 94 -0.01 7.51 17.27
CA LEU A 94 -1.14 8.42 17.03
C LEU A 94 -1.00 9.73 17.81
N GLU A 95 -0.58 9.67 19.07
CA GLU A 95 -0.37 10.87 19.88
C GLU A 95 0.74 11.75 19.29
N ALA A 96 1.87 11.15 18.88
CA ALA A 96 2.95 11.85 18.20
C ALA A 96 2.47 12.53 16.90
N THR A 97 1.65 11.82 16.11
CA THR A 97 1.05 12.34 14.87
C THR A 97 0.15 13.55 15.16
N ARG A 98 -0.64 13.53 16.23
CA ARG A 98 -1.51 14.65 16.62
C ARG A 98 -0.73 15.85 17.11
N GLN A 99 0.34 15.63 17.88
CA GLN A 99 1.21 16.71 18.39
C GLN A 99 1.98 17.38 17.26
N ALA A 100 2.35 16.62 16.22
CA ALA A 100 3.08 17.12 15.06
C ALA A 100 2.16 17.44 13.88
N ALA A 101 0.96 17.99 14.11
CA ALA A 101 -0.04 18.23 13.06
C ALA A 101 0.42 19.20 11.95
N THR A 102 1.45 20.00 12.18
CA THR A 102 2.06 20.91 11.19
C THR A 102 3.56 20.92 11.40
N GLY A 103 4.32 20.82 10.33
CA GLY A 103 5.77 20.81 10.43
C GLY A 103 6.49 20.70 9.09
N ALA A 104 7.78 20.49 9.20
CA ALA A 104 8.67 20.22 8.06
C ALA A 104 9.49 18.95 8.35
N GLN A 105 9.80 18.21 7.31
CA GLN A 105 10.63 17.02 7.35
C GLN A 105 11.73 17.12 6.32
N LEU A 106 12.93 16.68 6.70
CA LEU A 106 14.04 16.42 5.77
C LEU A 106 14.32 14.92 5.78
N THR A 107 14.29 14.32 4.60
CA THR A 107 14.66 12.91 4.40
C THR A 107 15.93 12.86 3.55
N LEU A 108 16.91 12.13 4.00
CA LEU A 108 18.14 11.86 3.25
C LEU A 108 18.32 10.36 3.18
N GLY A 109 18.63 9.85 2.01
CA GLY A 109 18.85 8.44 1.76
C GLY A 109 20.02 8.22 0.83
N GLY A 110 20.64 7.05 0.91
CA GLY A 110 21.68 6.66 0.01
C GLY A 110 21.88 5.16 0.01
N ALA A 111 22.14 4.60 -1.15
CA ALA A 111 22.47 3.21 -1.36
C ALA A 111 23.76 3.10 -2.16
N THR A 112 24.51 2.03 -1.95
CA THR A 112 25.75 1.77 -2.74
C THR A 112 25.41 1.27 -4.15
N GLN A 113 24.19 0.80 -4.33
CA GLN A 113 23.65 0.28 -5.58
C GLN A 113 22.12 0.35 -5.51
N GLU A 114 21.47 0.69 -6.60
CA GLU A 114 20.01 0.65 -6.68
C GLU A 114 19.47 -0.75 -6.39
N PRO A 115 18.49 -0.90 -5.50
CA PRO A 115 17.87 -2.19 -5.24
C PRO A 115 17.09 -2.66 -6.46
N LEU A 116 17.19 -3.94 -6.81
CA LEU A 116 16.44 -4.54 -7.93
C LEU A 116 14.92 -4.47 -7.69
N TYR A 117 14.52 -4.54 -6.43
CA TYR A 117 13.12 -4.42 -6.00
C TYR A 117 13.05 -3.89 -4.57
N THR A 118 11.94 -3.25 -4.23
CA THR A 118 11.66 -2.75 -2.88
C THR A 118 10.59 -3.62 -2.22
N SER A 119 10.79 -3.89 -0.93
CA SER A 119 9.79 -4.57 -0.09
C SER A 119 8.72 -3.59 0.39
N PHE A 120 7.86 -4.03 1.33
CA PHE A 120 6.92 -3.12 1.98
C PHE A 120 7.61 -1.94 2.69
N SER A 121 8.83 -2.11 3.17
CA SER A 121 9.57 -1.03 3.82
C SER A 121 9.87 0.11 2.85
N SER A 122 9.75 1.35 3.33
CA SER A 122 10.27 2.53 2.63
C SER A 122 11.79 2.42 2.58
N GLN A 123 12.33 2.07 1.44
CA GLN A 123 13.77 1.97 1.20
C GLN A 123 14.17 3.07 0.24
N VAL A 124 15.46 3.39 0.25
CA VAL A 124 16.04 4.26 -0.76
C VAL A 124 15.99 3.53 -2.09
N GLU A 125 15.29 4.08 -3.05
CA GLU A 125 15.09 3.48 -4.38
C GLU A 125 16.24 3.78 -5.34
N ASP A 126 17.02 4.81 -5.06
CA ASP A 126 18.07 5.36 -5.91
C ASP A 126 19.40 5.43 -5.13
N GLU A 127 20.52 5.71 -5.82
CA GLU A 127 21.84 5.79 -5.18
C GLU A 127 21.93 6.93 -4.16
N ALA A 128 21.28 8.06 -4.41
CA ALA A 128 21.17 9.16 -3.46
C ALA A 128 19.83 9.86 -3.58
N THR A 129 19.23 10.17 -2.44
CA THR A 129 17.97 10.89 -2.38
C THR A 129 17.99 11.96 -1.28
N GLY A 130 17.39 13.11 -1.56
CA GLY A 130 17.14 14.16 -0.60
C GLY A 130 15.77 14.74 -0.83
N GLN A 131 14.90 14.78 0.20
CA GLN A 131 13.54 15.29 0.09
C GLN A 131 13.26 16.24 1.26
N ILE A 132 12.63 17.37 0.95
CA ILE A 132 12.05 18.28 1.95
C ILE A 132 10.54 18.23 1.79
N ALA A 133 9.83 18.05 2.89
CA ALA A 133 8.38 18.05 2.94
C ALA A 133 7.86 19.07 3.95
N LEU A 134 6.80 19.78 3.59
CA LEU A 134 6.02 20.65 4.45
C LEU A 134 4.63 20.08 4.59
N TYR A 135 4.22 19.77 5.81
CA TYR A 135 2.94 19.12 6.03
C TYR A 135 2.08 19.89 7.04
N SER A 136 0.78 19.79 6.84
CA SER A 136 -0.21 20.30 7.79
C SER A 136 -1.49 19.48 7.71
N MET A 137 -2.11 19.22 8.85
CA MET A 137 -3.39 18.53 8.91
C MET A 137 -4.32 19.16 9.96
N GLY A 138 -5.60 19.18 9.61
CA GLY A 138 -6.71 19.51 10.49
C GLY A 138 -7.56 18.29 10.80
N GLU A 139 -8.74 18.53 11.35
CA GLU A 139 -9.67 17.46 11.73
C GLU A 139 -10.21 16.68 10.51
N HIS A 140 -10.45 17.39 9.40
CA HIS A 140 -11.09 16.82 8.20
C HIS A 140 -10.25 17.00 6.92
N TRP A 141 -9.02 17.45 7.01
CA TRP A 141 -8.14 17.66 5.87
C TRP A 141 -6.68 17.43 6.24
N ALA A 142 -5.87 17.11 5.23
CA ALA A 142 -4.43 17.04 5.34
C ALA A 142 -3.78 17.43 4.02
N ALA A 143 -2.64 18.08 4.09
CA ALA A 143 -1.82 18.45 2.95
C ALA A 143 -0.35 18.17 3.24
N ASN A 144 0.36 17.73 2.24
CA ASN A 144 1.81 17.57 2.25
C ASN A 144 2.37 18.09 0.90
N LEU A 145 3.35 18.97 0.96
CA LEU A 145 4.12 19.42 -0.19
C LEU A 145 5.54 18.90 -0.04
N ALA A 146 5.91 17.93 -0.83
CA ALA A 146 7.22 17.31 -0.84
C ALA A 146 7.96 17.62 -2.14
N VAL A 147 9.23 17.99 -2.02
CA VAL A 147 10.13 18.21 -3.15
C VAL A 147 11.42 17.45 -2.89
N GLY A 148 11.73 16.53 -3.78
CA GLY A 148 12.90 15.67 -3.69
C GLY A 148 13.83 15.86 -4.88
N TYR A 149 15.12 15.61 -4.63
CA TYR A 149 16.13 15.42 -5.67
C TYR A 149 16.71 14.02 -5.51
N VAL A 150 16.84 13.34 -6.64
CA VAL A 150 17.28 11.95 -6.70
C VAL A 150 18.40 11.83 -7.71
N ASP A 151 19.42 11.06 -7.38
CA ASP A 151 20.50 10.67 -8.27
C ASP A 151 20.49 9.14 -8.40
N GLY A 152 20.13 8.65 -9.59
CA GLY A 152 19.97 7.24 -9.90
C GLY A 152 19.74 7.04 -11.40
N GLU A 153 19.81 5.79 -11.84
CA GLU A 153 19.72 5.40 -13.25
C GLU A 153 18.32 4.91 -13.68
N ARG A 154 17.37 4.79 -12.74
CA ARG A 154 16.05 4.20 -13.01
C ARG A 154 15.15 5.01 -13.94
N ASP A 155 15.20 6.33 -13.81
CA ASP A 155 14.50 7.25 -14.71
C ASP A 155 15.29 8.55 -14.88
N ASP A 156 15.02 9.28 -15.96
CA ASP A 156 15.66 10.56 -16.27
C ASP A 156 15.12 11.72 -15.42
N THR A 157 14.31 11.46 -14.40
CA THR A 157 13.62 12.47 -13.61
C THR A 157 14.26 12.66 -12.25
N HIS A 158 15.19 13.60 -12.14
CA HIS A 158 15.88 13.88 -10.87
C HIS A 158 15.04 14.68 -9.87
N LEU A 159 14.13 15.55 -10.34
CA LEU A 159 13.25 16.32 -9.46
C LEU A 159 11.92 15.59 -9.30
N ARG A 160 11.57 15.27 -8.05
CA ARG A 160 10.37 14.49 -7.72
C ARG A 160 9.45 15.24 -6.76
N PHE A 161 8.16 15.00 -6.90
CA PHE A 161 7.10 15.53 -6.04
C PHE A 161 6.32 14.38 -5.37
N ASP A 162 6.96 13.24 -5.23
CA ASP A 162 6.40 12.07 -4.58
C ASP A 162 6.05 12.42 -3.13
N ASP A 163 4.97 11.85 -2.58
CA ASP A 163 4.35 12.21 -1.30
C ASP A 163 3.65 13.59 -1.25
N THR A 164 3.61 14.34 -2.35
CA THR A 164 2.79 15.55 -2.39
C THR A 164 1.32 15.19 -2.53
N TYR A 165 0.49 15.69 -1.59
CA TYR A 165 -0.96 15.44 -1.64
C TYR A 165 -1.77 16.53 -0.94
N LEU A 166 -3.06 16.58 -1.31
CA LEU A 166 -4.14 17.23 -0.57
C LEU A 166 -5.26 16.21 -0.40
N ALA A 167 -5.74 16.04 0.82
CA ALA A 167 -6.78 15.09 1.16
C ALA A 167 -7.84 15.72 2.08
N GLY A 168 -9.09 15.25 1.97
CA GLY A 168 -10.19 15.66 2.81
C GLY A 168 -11.12 14.51 3.13
N ILE A 169 -11.90 14.65 4.22
CA ILE A 169 -12.87 13.67 4.70
C ILE A 169 -14.27 14.24 4.56
N VAL A 170 -15.14 13.50 3.86
CA VAL A 170 -16.56 13.83 3.68
C VAL A 170 -17.39 12.61 4.08
N GLY A 171 -18.07 12.70 5.21
CA GLY A 171 -18.76 11.56 5.82
C GLY A 171 -17.78 10.42 6.15
N ASN A 172 -18.01 9.23 5.61
CA ASN A 172 -17.09 8.10 5.77
C ASN A 172 -16.22 7.87 4.53
N TRP A 173 -15.95 8.92 3.74
CA TRP A 173 -15.09 8.86 2.56
C TRP A 173 -13.92 9.84 2.71
N GLN A 174 -12.76 9.37 2.35
CA GLN A 174 -11.56 10.16 2.18
C GLN A 174 -11.31 10.36 0.70
N LEU A 175 -11.20 11.61 0.29
CA LEU A 175 -10.93 12.03 -1.08
C LEU A 175 -9.56 12.69 -1.10
N GLY A 176 -8.81 12.50 -2.17
CA GLY A 176 -7.54 13.18 -2.29
C GLY A 176 -7.01 13.28 -3.71
N VAL A 177 -6.04 14.15 -3.87
CA VAL A 177 -5.25 14.36 -5.09
C VAL A 177 -3.78 14.40 -4.71
N GLY A 178 -2.94 13.79 -5.51
CA GLY A 178 -1.49 13.74 -5.30
C GLY A 178 -0.88 12.39 -5.65
N ALA A 179 0.34 12.18 -5.19
CA ALA A 179 1.12 10.97 -5.40
C ALA A 179 1.49 10.38 -4.03
N ILE A 180 0.83 9.33 -3.60
CA ILE A 180 1.10 8.63 -2.33
C ILE A 180 1.32 7.15 -2.56
N ASP A 181 2.23 6.56 -1.80
CA ASP A 181 2.51 5.14 -1.84
C ASP A 181 1.29 4.30 -1.47
N ARG A 182 1.15 3.17 -2.17
CA ARG A 182 0.11 2.20 -1.92
C ARG A 182 0.64 0.79 -1.96
N TRP A 183 0.15 -0.01 -1.01
CA TRP A 183 0.45 -1.43 -0.99
C TRP A 183 -0.87 -2.21 -0.94
N TRP A 184 -1.16 -2.96 -2.01
CA TRP A 184 -2.40 -3.71 -2.16
C TRP A 184 -2.12 -5.21 -2.18
N GLY A 185 -2.13 -5.80 -1.02
CA GLY A 185 -1.88 -7.22 -0.83
C GLY A 185 -1.34 -7.56 0.56
N PRO A 186 -1.30 -8.85 0.90
CA PRO A 186 -0.88 -9.34 2.21
C PRO A 186 0.64 -9.49 2.36
N GLY A 187 1.39 -9.58 1.26
CA GLY A 187 2.81 -9.89 1.27
C GLY A 187 3.67 -8.83 1.98
N TRP A 188 4.76 -9.27 2.58
CA TRP A 188 5.76 -8.44 3.25
C TRP A 188 6.89 -8.02 2.31
N GLN A 189 7.31 -8.95 1.46
CA GLN A 189 8.40 -8.74 0.52
C GLN A 189 7.90 -8.22 -0.82
N SER A 190 6.75 -8.68 -1.28
CA SER A 190 6.17 -8.26 -2.56
C SER A 190 4.66 -8.11 -2.53
N SER A 191 4.11 -7.38 -3.50
CA SER A 191 2.70 -7.32 -3.83
C SER A 191 2.54 -7.38 -5.34
N LEU A 192 1.64 -8.24 -5.80
CA LEU A 192 1.39 -8.47 -7.23
C LEU A 192 0.49 -7.40 -7.86
N ALA A 193 -0.11 -6.53 -7.05
CA ALA A 193 -0.95 -5.42 -7.52
C ALA A 193 -0.20 -4.10 -7.45
N LEU A 194 -0.39 -3.32 -6.40
CA LEU A 194 0.36 -2.09 -6.13
C LEU A 194 1.37 -2.35 -5.01
N SER A 195 2.60 -1.92 -5.24
CA SER A 195 3.72 -2.05 -4.31
C SER A 195 4.55 -0.77 -4.30
N ASN A 196 5.49 -0.67 -3.38
CA ASN A 196 6.47 0.40 -3.32
C ASN A 196 7.63 0.21 -4.32
N ASN A 197 7.53 -0.77 -5.23
CA ASN A 197 8.57 -1.03 -6.24
C ASN A 197 8.53 -0.06 -7.42
N ALA A 198 7.47 0.72 -7.55
CA ALA A 198 7.34 1.79 -8.52
C ALA A 198 6.94 3.06 -7.79
N ARG A 199 7.32 4.21 -8.35
CA ARG A 199 6.96 5.52 -7.81
C ARG A 199 5.44 5.65 -7.64
N PRO A 200 4.98 6.40 -6.63
CA PRO A 200 3.57 6.65 -6.43
C PRO A 200 2.95 7.37 -7.63
N VAL A 201 1.84 6.85 -8.12
CA VAL A 201 1.16 7.39 -9.31
C VAL A 201 0.42 8.67 -8.96
N PRO A 202 0.76 9.82 -9.57
CA PRO A 202 0.02 11.06 -9.36
C PRO A 202 -1.41 10.93 -9.90
N GLY A 203 -2.39 11.33 -9.08
CA GLY A 203 -3.79 11.19 -9.47
C GLY A 203 -4.77 11.55 -8.37
N LEU A 204 -6.01 11.12 -8.57
CA LEU A 204 -7.12 11.26 -7.65
C LEU A 204 -7.40 9.92 -6.96
N TRP A 205 -7.89 9.96 -5.74
CA TRP A 205 -8.39 8.75 -5.07
C TRP A 205 -9.60 9.03 -4.21
N ILE A 206 -10.35 7.97 -4.00
CA ILE A 206 -11.41 7.89 -2.99
C ILE A 206 -11.22 6.59 -2.22
N SER A 207 -11.30 6.63 -0.91
CA SER A 207 -11.23 5.45 -0.03
C SER A 207 -12.18 5.61 1.15
N ARG A 208 -12.58 4.49 1.76
CA ARG A 208 -13.34 4.55 3.01
C ARG A 208 -12.43 5.04 4.14
N HIS A 209 -12.96 5.98 4.92
CA HIS A 209 -12.23 6.52 6.08
C HIS A 209 -12.21 5.54 7.26
N MET A 210 -13.33 4.90 7.52
CA MET A 210 -13.49 3.89 8.57
C MET A 210 -14.15 2.62 8.00
N PRO A 211 -13.46 1.48 7.94
CA PRO A 211 -14.00 0.22 7.43
C PRO A 211 -14.89 -0.45 8.50
N LEU A 212 -16.11 0.03 8.62
CA LEU A 212 -17.13 -0.53 9.52
C LEU A 212 -17.95 -1.59 8.80
N ALA A 213 -18.47 -2.55 9.55
CA ALA A 213 -19.44 -3.52 9.03
C ALA A 213 -20.72 -2.82 8.56
N PRO A 214 -21.40 -3.34 7.51
CA PRO A 214 -22.69 -2.83 7.11
C PRO A 214 -23.75 -3.03 8.20
N GLU A 215 -24.63 -2.07 8.37
CA GLU A 215 -25.76 -2.18 9.31
C GLU A 215 -26.90 -3.06 8.77
N SER A 216 -26.93 -3.29 7.46
CA SER A 216 -27.92 -4.12 6.80
C SER A 216 -27.78 -5.59 7.20
N PRO A 217 -28.83 -6.27 7.67
CA PRO A 217 -28.78 -7.69 8.00
C PRO A 217 -28.34 -8.58 6.82
N TRP A 218 -28.68 -8.22 5.60
CA TRP A 218 -28.33 -8.96 4.38
C TRP A 218 -26.85 -8.86 4.01
N LEU A 219 -26.16 -7.81 4.45
CA LEU A 219 -24.76 -7.55 4.16
C LEU A 219 -23.86 -7.69 5.38
N SER A 220 -24.42 -7.97 6.55
CA SER A 220 -23.64 -8.08 7.80
C SER A 220 -22.55 -9.16 7.75
N TRP A 221 -22.75 -10.19 6.93
CA TRP A 221 -21.77 -11.27 6.74
C TRP A 221 -20.46 -10.80 6.09
N ILE A 222 -20.46 -9.64 5.41
CA ILE A 222 -19.24 -9.06 4.84
C ILE A 222 -18.28 -8.61 5.96
N GLY A 223 -18.83 -8.23 7.12
CA GLY A 223 -18.05 -7.67 8.22
C GLY A 223 -17.48 -6.29 7.89
N PRO A 224 -16.43 -5.84 8.56
CA PRO A 224 -15.71 -4.63 8.22
C PRO A 224 -15.19 -4.67 6.77
N TRP A 225 -15.36 -3.57 6.04
CA TRP A 225 -14.96 -3.52 4.64
C TRP A 225 -14.36 -2.17 4.24
N ASP A 226 -13.44 -2.20 3.28
CA ASP A 226 -12.80 -1.05 2.66
C ASP A 226 -13.02 -1.06 1.15
N LEU A 227 -13.13 0.11 0.55
CA LEU A 227 -13.12 0.32 -0.88
C LEU A 227 -12.16 1.47 -1.19
N GLN A 228 -11.20 1.20 -2.05
CA GLN A 228 -10.29 2.20 -2.60
C GLN A 228 -10.43 2.24 -4.11
N VAL A 229 -10.56 3.44 -4.66
CA VAL A 229 -10.55 3.68 -6.12
C VAL A 229 -9.52 4.76 -6.39
N ILE A 230 -8.69 4.53 -7.39
CA ILE A 230 -7.65 5.46 -7.84
C ILE A 230 -7.77 5.72 -9.33
N ALA A 231 -7.44 6.93 -9.74
CA ALA A 231 -7.32 7.32 -11.13
C ALA A 231 -6.12 8.25 -11.27
N GLY A 232 -5.11 7.84 -12.04
CA GLY A 232 -3.87 8.58 -12.19
C GLY A 232 -3.26 8.45 -13.57
N GLN A 233 -2.10 9.07 -13.74
CA GLN A 233 -1.34 9.03 -14.98
C GLN A 233 0.08 8.55 -14.70
N LEU A 234 0.55 7.58 -15.47
CA LEU A 234 1.91 7.06 -15.41
C LEU A 234 2.89 8.02 -16.09
N GLU A 235 4.16 7.83 -15.78
CA GLU A 235 5.26 8.64 -16.30
C GLU A 235 5.41 8.47 -17.83
N LYS A 236 6.23 9.35 -18.41
CA LYS A 236 6.58 9.29 -19.84
C LYS A 236 7.54 8.13 -20.19
N ASP A 237 8.36 7.70 -19.21
CA ASP A 237 9.43 6.71 -19.41
C ASP A 237 8.93 5.29 -19.16
N ARG A 238 7.74 4.96 -19.69
CA ARG A 238 7.09 3.66 -19.65
C ARG A 238 6.94 3.07 -21.04
N ALA A 239 6.73 1.78 -21.14
CA ALA A 239 6.46 1.09 -22.41
C ALA A 239 5.31 1.74 -23.21
N VAL A 240 4.31 2.28 -22.51
CA VAL A 240 3.27 3.16 -23.03
C VAL A 240 3.36 4.47 -22.28
N PRO A 241 3.98 5.52 -22.87
CA PRO A 241 4.14 6.80 -22.20
C PRO A 241 2.81 7.44 -21.83
N LYS A 242 2.74 8.04 -20.64
CA LYS A 242 1.56 8.76 -20.15
C LYS A 242 0.26 7.95 -20.14
N ALA A 243 0.35 6.63 -20.06
CA ALA A 243 -0.83 5.79 -19.89
C ALA A 243 -1.57 6.18 -18.60
N ARG A 244 -2.89 6.09 -18.63
CA ARG A 244 -3.73 6.33 -17.46
C ARG A 244 -3.91 5.04 -16.70
N LEU A 245 -3.87 5.13 -15.38
CA LEU A 245 -4.10 4.00 -14.47
C LEU A 245 -5.42 4.20 -13.74
N LEU A 246 -6.29 3.21 -13.84
CA LEU A 246 -7.47 3.06 -12.99
C LEU A 246 -7.25 1.87 -12.07
N GLY A 247 -7.57 2.03 -10.81
CA GLY A 247 -7.50 0.95 -9.84
C GLY A 247 -8.72 0.93 -8.94
N ALA A 248 -9.23 -0.26 -8.68
CA ALA A 248 -10.28 -0.49 -7.69
C ALA A 248 -9.88 -1.68 -6.82
N ARG A 249 -10.02 -1.50 -5.51
CA ARG A 249 -9.76 -2.54 -4.52
C ARG A 249 -10.87 -2.56 -3.49
N PHE A 250 -11.43 -3.74 -3.27
CA PHE A 250 -12.42 -4.02 -2.25
C PHE A 250 -11.88 -5.07 -1.29
N VAL A 251 -11.81 -4.77 0.00
CA VAL A 251 -11.38 -5.71 1.03
C VAL A 251 -12.46 -5.82 2.07
N PHE A 252 -12.71 -7.03 2.55
CA PHE A 252 -13.73 -7.30 3.57
C PHE A 252 -13.31 -8.45 4.49
N ASN A 253 -13.88 -8.46 5.70
CA ASN A 253 -13.57 -9.43 6.73
C ASN A 253 -14.82 -10.25 7.07
N PRO A 254 -15.11 -11.34 6.34
CA PRO A 254 -16.27 -12.19 6.63
C PRO A 254 -16.14 -12.89 7.98
N LEU A 255 -14.93 -13.06 8.48
CA LEU A 255 -14.62 -13.56 9.82
C LEU A 255 -13.56 -12.66 10.44
N ASP A 256 -13.51 -12.60 11.77
CA ASP A 256 -12.47 -11.82 12.48
C ASP A 256 -11.03 -12.25 12.14
N SER A 257 -10.86 -13.53 11.82
CA SER A 257 -9.57 -14.11 11.44
C SER A 257 -9.29 -14.09 9.94
N LEU A 258 -10.28 -13.80 9.08
CA LEU A 258 -10.12 -13.89 7.63
C LEU A 258 -10.42 -12.55 6.95
N GLN A 259 -9.46 -12.07 6.19
CA GLN A 259 -9.62 -10.96 5.25
C GLN A 259 -9.55 -11.48 3.83
N ILE A 260 -10.36 -10.92 2.95
CA ILE A 260 -10.38 -11.22 1.52
C ILE A 260 -10.31 -9.89 0.76
N GLY A 261 -9.39 -9.79 -0.19
CA GLY A 261 -9.21 -8.65 -1.07
C GLY A 261 -9.55 -9.00 -2.52
N LEU A 262 -10.23 -8.11 -3.20
CA LEU A 262 -10.49 -8.16 -4.65
C LEU A 262 -9.86 -6.92 -5.28
N THR A 263 -9.07 -7.10 -6.31
CA THR A 263 -8.33 -6.01 -6.95
C THR A 263 -8.51 -6.05 -8.45
N ARG A 264 -8.68 -4.88 -9.05
CA ARG A 264 -8.58 -4.68 -10.49
C ARG A 264 -7.78 -3.43 -10.79
N LEU A 265 -6.82 -3.54 -11.69
CA LEU A 265 -6.04 -2.45 -12.24
C LEU A 265 -6.17 -2.45 -13.76
N ALA A 266 -6.36 -1.29 -14.35
CA ALA A 266 -6.44 -1.11 -15.79
C ALA A 266 -5.57 0.07 -16.23
N GLN A 267 -4.64 -0.19 -17.12
CA GLN A 267 -3.92 0.85 -17.85
C GLN A 267 -4.62 1.07 -19.18
N TRP A 268 -4.94 2.32 -19.52
CA TRP A 268 -5.62 2.64 -20.77
C TRP A 268 -5.09 3.95 -21.38
N GLY A 269 -5.24 4.09 -22.69
CA GLY A 269 -4.75 5.26 -23.41
C GLY A 269 -3.23 5.39 -23.34
N GLY A 270 -2.73 6.61 -23.36
CA GLY A 270 -1.30 6.93 -23.45
C GLY A 270 -0.91 7.34 -24.86
N GLU A 271 0.37 7.68 -25.06
CA GLU A 271 0.86 8.10 -26.38
C GLU A 271 0.77 6.95 -27.39
N GLY A 272 0.14 7.23 -28.53
CA GLY A 272 -0.05 6.24 -29.61
C GLY A 272 -1.22 5.28 -29.44
N ARG A 273 -2.02 5.42 -28.36
CA ARG A 273 -3.20 4.56 -28.10
C ARG A 273 -4.49 5.36 -28.08
N PRO A 274 -5.67 4.75 -28.36
CA PRO A 274 -6.97 5.41 -28.24
C PRO A 274 -7.21 5.95 -26.83
N GLN A 275 -7.74 7.20 -26.72
CA GLN A 275 -7.96 7.89 -25.45
C GLN A 275 -9.39 8.43 -25.32
N ASP A 276 -10.29 8.04 -26.20
CA ASP A 276 -11.68 8.46 -26.22
C ASP A 276 -12.51 7.78 -25.11
N LEU A 277 -13.76 8.19 -24.97
CA LEU A 277 -14.68 7.66 -23.98
C LEU A 277 -15.03 6.19 -24.24
N ASP A 278 -15.05 5.77 -25.50
CA ASP A 278 -15.35 4.38 -25.84
C ASP A 278 -14.20 3.47 -25.40
N ALA A 279 -12.95 3.86 -25.63
CA ALA A 279 -11.77 3.16 -25.13
C ALA A 279 -11.78 3.10 -23.59
N PHE A 280 -12.14 4.19 -22.91
CA PHE A 280 -12.29 4.21 -21.46
C PHE A 280 -13.35 3.22 -20.97
N TRP A 281 -14.56 3.25 -21.54
CA TRP A 281 -15.63 2.34 -21.13
C TRP A 281 -15.28 0.88 -21.44
N ASN A 282 -14.64 0.60 -22.58
CA ASN A 282 -14.18 -0.74 -22.90
C ASN A 282 -13.15 -1.23 -21.89
N ALA A 283 -12.21 -0.38 -21.47
CA ALA A 283 -11.26 -0.68 -20.39
C ALA A 283 -11.97 -0.94 -19.06
N VAL A 284 -12.98 -0.13 -18.70
CA VAL A 284 -13.75 -0.31 -17.46
C VAL A 284 -14.53 -1.63 -17.43
N ILE A 285 -15.13 -2.04 -18.56
CA ILE A 285 -15.98 -3.26 -18.63
C ILE A 285 -15.22 -4.50 -19.10
N GLY A 286 -13.89 -4.41 -19.42
CA GLY A 286 -13.09 -5.53 -19.89
C GLY A 286 -13.42 -6.04 -21.29
N ARG A 287 -13.80 -5.14 -22.20
CA ARG A 287 -14.14 -5.45 -23.61
C ARG A 287 -13.09 -4.98 -24.62
N ASP A 288 -11.88 -4.77 -24.19
CA ASP A 288 -10.81 -4.16 -24.98
C ASP A 288 -9.78 -5.16 -25.51
N ASN A 289 -9.99 -6.47 -25.34
CA ASN A 289 -9.10 -7.48 -25.86
C ASN A 289 -9.23 -7.62 -27.39
N GLY A 290 -8.09 -7.61 -28.09
CA GLY A 290 -8.00 -7.59 -29.56
C GLY A 290 -8.78 -8.69 -30.29
N GLN A 291 -9.02 -9.84 -29.66
CA GLN A 291 -9.84 -10.92 -30.21
C GLN A 291 -11.34 -10.61 -30.20
N THR A 292 -11.81 -9.75 -29.31
CA THR A 292 -13.23 -9.39 -29.18
C THR A 292 -13.58 -8.09 -29.89
N SER A 293 -12.61 -7.19 -30.05
CA SER A 293 -12.79 -5.85 -30.64
C SER A 293 -12.38 -5.76 -32.12
N GLY A 294 -11.80 -6.83 -32.70
CA GLY A 294 -11.30 -6.82 -34.09
C GLY A 294 -10.04 -5.97 -34.30
N LEU A 295 -9.37 -5.55 -33.22
CA LEU A 295 -8.12 -4.81 -33.26
C LEU A 295 -6.94 -5.77 -33.56
N LYS A 296 -5.91 -5.26 -34.22
CA LYS A 296 -4.70 -6.03 -34.47
C LYS A 296 -3.87 -6.13 -33.19
N GLU A 297 -3.12 -7.23 -33.07
CA GLU A 297 -2.13 -7.42 -32.01
C GLU A 297 -1.23 -6.19 -31.87
N GLY A 298 -1.10 -5.64 -30.66
CA GLY A 298 -0.40 -4.39 -30.38
C GLY A 298 -1.22 -3.10 -30.50
N GLN A 299 -2.49 -3.17 -30.88
CA GLN A 299 -3.43 -2.02 -30.89
C GLN A 299 -4.41 -2.05 -29.71
N ASP A 300 -4.25 -2.98 -28.78
CA ASP A 300 -5.10 -3.04 -27.61
C ASP A 300 -5.03 -1.73 -26.83
N PRO A 301 -6.19 -1.09 -26.57
CA PRO A 301 -6.24 0.21 -25.93
C PRO A 301 -5.89 0.16 -24.45
N SER A 302 -5.90 -1.01 -23.82
CA SER A 302 -5.65 -1.18 -22.41
C SER A 302 -4.87 -2.45 -22.07
N ASN A 303 -4.31 -2.48 -20.85
CA ASN A 303 -3.76 -3.67 -20.22
C ASN A 303 -4.37 -3.77 -18.83
N GLN A 304 -4.90 -4.94 -18.48
CA GLN A 304 -5.64 -5.13 -17.24
C GLN A 304 -5.11 -6.30 -16.44
N ILE A 305 -5.11 -6.15 -15.14
CA ILE A 305 -4.91 -7.24 -14.21
C ILE A 305 -6.04 -7.23 -13.17
N ALA A 306 -6.51 -8.41 -12.84
CA ALA A 306 -7.51 -8.61 -11.80
C ALA A 306 -7.15 -9.82 -10.96
N GLY A 307 -7.55 -9.79 -9.69
CA GLY A 307 -7.23 -10.91 -8.82
C GLY A 307 -7.81 -10.78 -7.42
N LEU A 308 -7.47 -11.77 -6.63
CA LEU A 308 -7.88 -11.90 -5.25
C LEU A 308 -6.68 -12.14 -4.35
N ASP A 309 -6.81 -11.73 -3.12
CA ASP A 309 -5.87 -12.04 -2.05
C ASP A 309 -6.61 -12.33 -0.75
N PHE A 310 -5.93 -12.99 0.16
CA PHE A 310 -6.48 -13.30 1.46
C PHE A 310 -5.40 -13.31 2.54
N ARG A 311 -5.81 -13.10 3.78
CA ARG A 311 -5.01 -13.32 4.98
C ARG A 311 -5.85 -13.99 6.04
N LEU A 312 -5.37 -15.13 6.53
CA LEU A 312 -5.91 -15.84 7.68
C LEU A 312 -4.99 -15.61 8.88
N SER A 313 -5.52 -14.97 9.92
CA SER A 313 -4.79 -14.62 11.14
C SER A 313 -5.21 -15.58 12.27
N LEU A 314 -4.23 -16.22 12.87
CA LEU A 314 -4.41 -17.26 13.91
C LEU A 314 -3.50 -16.99 15.09
N THR A 315 -3.79 -17.59 16.23
CA THR A 315 -2.96 -17.51 17.46
C THR A 315 -2.81 -18.88 18.11
N PRO A 316 -2.19 -19.85 17.43
CA PRO A 316 -1.94 -21.15 18.05
C PRO A 316 -0.98 -21.01 19.23
N GLY A 317 -1.42 -21.42 20.44
CA GLY A 317 -0.60 -21.33 21.65
C GLY A 317 -0.11 -19.92 21.97
N ASP A 318 -0.96 -18.90 21.73
CA ASP A 318 -0.70 -17.47 21.92
C ASP A 318 0.35 -16.83 20.98
N VAL A 319 0.81 -17.57 19.98
CA VAL A 319 1.72 -17.04 18.95
C VAL A 319 0.91 -16.48 17.77
N PRO A 320 0.99 -15.18 17.47
CA PRO A 320 0.35 -14.61 16.29
C PRO A 320 0.96 -15.17 15.00
N VAL A 321 0.13 -15.81 14.17
CA VAL A 321 0.52 -16.41 12.89
C VAL A 321 -0.39 -15.87 11.78
N GLY A 322 0.17 -15.53 10.64
CA GLY A 322 -0.56 -15.17 9.42
C GLY A 322 -0.26 -16.16 8.31
N LEU A 323 -1.31 -16.69 7.67
CA LEU A 323 -1.23 -17.40 6.39
C LEU A 323 -1.85 -16.52 5.32
N TYR A 324 -1.18 -16.33 4.21
CA TYR A 324 -1.68 -15.41 3.19
C TYR A 324 -1.32 -15.83 1.78
N GLY A 325 -2.09 -15.33 0.83
CA GLY A 325 -1.83 -15.52 -0.59
C GLY A 325 -2.42 -14.40 -1.43
N GLN A 326 -1.86 -14.20 -2.60
CA GLN A 326 -2.34 -13.27 -3.63
C GLN A 326 -2.26 -13.93 -4.99
N PHE A 327 -3.32 -13.82 -5.79
CA PHE A 327 -3.42 -14.36 -7.14
C PHE A 327 -3.89 -13.25 -8.06
N MET A 328 -3.07 -12.93 -9.07
CA MET A 328 -3.38 -11.90 -10.07
C MET A 328 -3.30 -12.53 -11.45
N GLY A 329 -4.30 -12.28 -12.26
CA GLY A 329 -4.36 -12.75 -13.64
C GLY A 329 -4.40 -11.58 -14.60
N GLU A 330 -3.76 -11.75 -15.78
CA GLU A 330 -3.88 -10.87 -16.92
C GLU A 330 -5.09 -11.28 -17.75
N ASP A 331 -5.86 -10.29 -18.21
CA ASP A 331 -7.04 -10.51 -19.03
C ASP A 331 -6.62 -10.58 -20.51
N GLU A 332 -6.31 -11.78 -21.01
CA GLU A 332 -5.87 -11.99 -22.40
C GLU A 332 -6.86 -12.75 -23.29
N ALA A 333 -7.88 -13.40 -22.74
CA ALA A 333 -8.79 -14.21 -23.57
C ALA A 333 -10.21 -14.28 -23.04
N GLY A 334 -11.13 -13.58 -23.70
CA GLY A 334 -12.58 -13.79 -23.51
C GLY A 334 -13.12 -13.48 -22.11
N GLY A 335 -12.49 -12.57 -21.37
CA GLY A 335 -12.93 -12.15 -20.02
C GLY A 335 -12.52 -13.09 -18.90
N MET A 336 -11.65 -14.09 -19.17
CA MET A 336 -11.04 -14.96 -18.15
C MET A 336 -9.53 -14.76 -18.16
N PRO A 337 -8.90 -14.53 -16.99
CA PRO A 337 -7.45 -14.43 -16.91
C PRO A 337 -6.76 -15.68 -17.44
N SER A 338 -5.80 -15.50 -18.34
CA SER A 338 -5.09 -16.62 -18.97
C SER A 338 -3.69 -16.84 -18.42
N LYS A 339 -3.09 -15.80 -17.83
CA LYS A 339 -1.77 -15.85 -17.20
C LYS A 339 -1.86 -15.41 -15.77
N PHE A 340 -1.38 -16.24 -14.86
CA PHE A 340 -1.49 -15.98 -13.42
C PHE A 340 -0.12 -15.76 -12.81
N SER A 341 -0.04 -14.72 -11.99
CA SER A 341 1.01 -14.55 -11.01
C SER A 341 0.48 -14.92 -9.63
N SER A 342 1.28 -15.57 -8.82
CA SER A 342 0.89 -16.02 -7.50
C SER A 342 1.93 -15.68 -6.43
N LEU A 343 1.44 -15.39 -5.22
CA LEU A 343 2.22 -15.21 -4.02
C LEU A 343 1.58 -16.03 -2.91
N ALA A 344 2.39 -16.75 -2.15
CA ALA A 344 1.97 -17.42 -0.93
C ALA A 344 2.99 -17.17 0.17
N GLY A 345 2.51 -17.00 1.40
CA GLY A 345 3.38 -16.75 2.52
C GLY A 345 2.77 -17.11 3.86
N LEU A 346 3.65 -17.16 4.83
CA LEU A 346 3.32 -17.28 6.23
C LEU A 346 4.19 -16.33 7.04
N ASP A 347 3.66 -15.80 8.11
CA ASP A 347 4.42 -15.03 9.10
C ASP A 347 4.03 -15.40 10.52
N MET A 348 4.94 -15.15 11.46
CA MET A 348 4.68 -15.29 12.88
C MET A 348 5.39 -14.20 13.68
N VAL A 349 4.80 -13.84 14.82
CA VAL A 349 5.37 -12.88 15.77
C VAL A 349 5.82 -13.65 17.02
N THR A 350 7.06 -13.47 17.40
CA THR A 350 7.66 -14.09 18.60
C THR A 350 8.30 -13.04 19.49
N GLY A 351 8.47 -13.36 20.76
CA GLY A 351 9.22 -12.53 21.70
C GLY A 351 10.71 -12.54 21.38
N LEU A 352 11.37 -11.37 21.56
CA LEU A 352 12.81 -11.23 21.47
C LEU A 352 13.26 -10.29 22.59
N GLY A 353 13.79 -10.85 23.69
CA GLY A 353 14.14 -10.06 24.88
C GLY A 353 12.91 -9.33 25.43
N GLN A 354 12.97 -8.00 25.51
CA GLN A 354 11.84 -7.16 25.93
C GLN A 354 10.96 -6.70 24.74
N GLY A 355 11.30 -7.07 23.52
CA GLY A 355 10.60 -6.69 22.30
C GLY A 355 9.92 -7.88 21.62
N SER A 356 9.50 -7.64 20.39
CA SER A 356 8.96 -8.66 19.50
C SER A 356 9.65 -8.60 18.14
N GLN A 357 9.75 -9.75 17.50
CA GLN A 357 10.22 -9.89 16.13
C GLN A 357 9.17 -10.57 15.26
N ARG A 358 9.21 -10.30 13.99
CA ARG A 358 8.43 -11.03 12.98
C ARG A 358 9.36 -11.85 12.11
N VAL A 359 9.00 -13.08 11.88
CA VAL A 359 9.63 -13.96 10.90
C VAL A 359 8.59 -14.27 9.84
N PHE A 360 8.96 -14.18 8.57
CA PHE A 360 8.08 -14.54 7.47
C PHE A 360 8.82 -15.34 6.40
N LEU A 361 8.06 -16.13 5.65
CA LEU A 361 8.49 -16.85 4.48
C LEU A 361 7.49 -16.57 3.36
N GLU A 362 7.99 -16.11 2.21
CA GLU A 362 7.20 -15.85 1.02
C GLU A 362 7.78 -16.58 -0.19
N ALA A 363 6.89 -17.06 -1.04
CA ALA A 363 7.20 -17.55 -2.38
C ALA A 363 6.33 -16.80 -3.38
N THR A 364 6.95 -16.30 -4.44
CA THR A 364 6.26 -15.54 -5.49
C THR A 364 6.64 -16.11 -6.85
N GLU A 365 5.64 -16.33 -7.69
CA GLU A 365 5.79 -16.73 -9.08
C GLU A 365 5.13 -15.69 -9.97
N THR A 366 5.91 -15.07 -10.84
CA THR A 366 5.45 -14.02 -11.78
C THR A 366 5.69 -14.41 -13.23
N VAL A 367 6.22 -15.61 -13.48
CA VAL A 367 6.42 -16.14 -14.84
C VAL A 367 5.08 -16.61 -15.35
N ALA A 368 4.36 -15.74 -16.04
CA ALA A 368 3.18 -16.10 -16.79
C ALA A 368 3.62 -16.94 -18.03
N GLY A 369 3.80 -18.23 -17.81
CA GLY A 369 4.15 -19.15 -18.91
C GLY A 369 3.00 -19.29 -19.89
N SER A 370 3.30 -19.27 -21.18
CA SER A 370 2.37 -19.80 -22.19
C SER A 370 2.31 -21.32 -21.99
N TRP A 371 1.18 -21.82 -21.52
CA TRP A 371 0.86 -23.25 -21.53
C TRP A 371 0.16 -23.60 -22.82
#